data_8032d75b506fff2dfef3089ccbbfee4e
#
_entry.id   8032d75b506fff2dfef3089ccbbfee4e
#
_cell.length_a   1.000
_cell.length_b   1.000
_cell.length_c   1.000
_cell.angle_alpha   90.00
_cell.angle_beta   90.00
_cell.angle_gamma   90.00
#
_symmetry.space_group_name_H-M   'P 1'
#
loop_
_entity.id
_entity.type
_entity.pdbx_description
1 polymer ?
#
loop_
_entity_poly.entity_id
_entity_poly.type
_entity_poly.pdbx_seq_one_letter_code
_entity_poly.pdbx_strand_id
1 'polypeptide(L)'
;MRRTQAWHNSLTIILKKNKIYAVYRELSKRKWQKLSQESKNTAENRSETSEKTAKNRDKTSKKSQKKLRFELDHSAKFYPIMSTKKAQSLFRISAIMTEEVDKDKLQIALNDVLPRFEAYRVRLKKGYAWHFFEYNDAPCKVFAEETLLKPINPADTNGYWFRVSALGNKIVLEIFHALADGNGALAFLKSIVKRYREVLGVNVEDEGVIDWQSQPHQEEIEDSFEKNYKPISLGQMNLKALAGKVPHRIKGTLSKDGYAVSEGVAEAQDVLKKAKEIGVSFTAYIAGVLAYSIEKTCKNKLPIAVMIPVNLRALYPSKTMRNFVTFVRIILAPNECKSIEECAKETQRQLKILSAKDKLDAFISTTVKAQKNWILKVVPLFLKTAILRMGRVFMRSRQTIIFSNLGNVTSPQCMGVERYALNMNVSKNNTQNLGAITTNGKTTLAFTRAIKETLLPETFFEELQKQNIAVKTNG
;
A
#
# COMPACT_ATOMS: atom_id res chain seq x y z
N MET A 1 -51.12 1.87 -19.48
CA MET A 1 -50.78 0.45 -19.45
C MET A 1 -49.35 0.06 -19.90
N ARG A 2 -48.73 0.69 -20.92
CA ARG A 2 -47.36 0.31 -21.37
C ARG A 2 -46.20 0.71 -20.44
N ARG A 3 -46.36 1.71 -19.57
CA ARG A 3 -45.27 2.13 -18.61
C ARG A 3 -45.17 1.24 -17.37
N THR A 4 -46.26 0.64 -16.91
CA THR A 4 -46.27 -0.27 -15.78
C THR A 4 -45.63 -1.63 -16.07
N GLN A 5 -45.74 -2.10 -17.32
CA GLN A 5 -45.17 -3.36 -17.77
C GLN A 5 -43.63 -3.31 -17.87
N ALA A 6 -43.08 -2.15 -18.25
CA ALA A 6 -41.60 -1.95 -18.30
C ALA A 6 -40.98 -1.93 -16.89
N TRP A 7 -41.68 -1.37 -15.92
CA TRP A 7 -41.23 -1.37 -14.51
C TRP A 7 -41.26 -2.76 -13.88
N HIS A 8 -42.29 -3.54 -14.19
CA HIS A 8 -42.40 -4.93 -13.68
C HIS A 8 -41.31 -5.83 -14.24
N ASN A 9 -40.98 -5.69 -15.53
CA ASN A 9 -39.91 -6.47 -16.14
C ASN A 9 -38.51 -6.07 -15.61
N SER A 10 -38.29 -4.78 -15.34
CA SER A 10 -37.03 -4.29 -14.75
C SER A 10 -36.86 -4.78 -13.31
N LEU A 11 -37.93 -4.79 -12.50
CA LEU A 11 -37.91 -5.30 -11.15
C LEU A 11 -37.65 -6.82 -11.10
N THR A 12 -38.26 -7.56 -12.01
CA THR A 12 -38.07 -9.02 -12.12
C THR A 12 -36.64 -9.40 -12.51
N ILE A 13 -36.01 -8.60 -13.38
CA ILE A 13 -34.60 -8.79 -13.75
C ILE A 13 -33.67 -8.46 -12.57
N ILE A 14 -33.97 -7.42 -11.78
CA ILE A 14 -33.21 -7.04 -10.58
C ILE A 14 -33.34 -8.12 -9.49
N LEU A 15 -34.53 -8.63 -9.26
CA LEU A 15 -34.80 -9.71 -8.29
C LEU A 15 -34.14 -11.03 -8.70
N LYS A 16 -34.14 -11.39 -9.99
CA LYS A 16 -33.39 -12.55 -10.50
C LYS A 16 -31.88 -12.38 -10.35
N LYS A 17 -31.32 -11.18 -10.59
CA LYS A 17 -29.89 -10.90 -10.35
C LYS A 17 -29.51 -10.99 -8.88
N ASN A 18 -30.35 -10.50 -7.97
CA ASN A 18 -30.11 -10.63 -6.54
C ASN A 18 -30.20 -12.09 -6.05
N LYS A 19 -31.10 -12.88 -6.59
CA LYS A 19 -31.17 -14.32 -6.32
C LYS A 19 -29.91 -15.06 -6.86
N ILE A 20 -29.44 -14.73 -8.05
CA ILE A 20 -28.21 -15.30 -8.61
C ILE A 20 -26.99 -14.89 -7.77
N TYR A 21 -26.95 -13.67 -7.28
CA TYR A 21 -25.86 -13.18 -6.40
C TYR A 21 -25.90 -13.86 -5.02
N ALA A 22 -27.07 -14.06 -4.46
CA ALA A 22 -27.24 -14.79 -3.19
C ALA A 22 -26.83 -16.28 -3.34
N VAL A 23 -27.23 -16.93 -4.41
CA VAL A 23 -26.83 -18.30 -4.73
C VAL A 23 -25.33 -18.41 -4.98
N TYR A 24 -24.74 -17.43 -5.67
CA TYR A 24 -23.28 -17.36 -5.89
C TYR A 24 -22.52 -17.19 -4.57
N ARG A 25 -23.01 -16.35 -3.68
CA ARG A 25 -22.42 -16.13 -2.34
C ARG A 25 -22.50 -17.39 -1.48
N GLU A 26 -23.62 -18.10 -1.53
CA GLU A 26 -23.83 -19.34 -0.78
C GLU A 26 -22.98 -20.51 -1.33
N LEU A 27 -22.89 -20.63 -2.64
CA LEU A 27 -22.02 -21.61 -3.31
C LEU A 27 -20.53 -21.33 -3.03
N SER A 28 -20.13 -20.07 -2.97
CA SER A 28 -18.78 -19.67 -2.59
C SER A 28 -18.46 -20.08 -1.16
N LYS A 29 -19.38 -19.83 -0.19
CA LYS A 29 -19.21 -20.24 1.22
C LYS A 29 -19.09 -21.77 1.37
N ARG A 30 -19.97 -22.54 0.74
CA ARG A 30 -19.94 -24.01 0.79
C ARG A 30 -18.67 -24.59 0.18
N LYS A 31 -18.16 -23.97 -0.89
CA LYS A 31 -16.91 -24.39 -1.54
C LYS A 31 -15.69 -24.10 -0.67
N TRP A 32 -15.69 -22.98 0.05
CA TRP A 32 -14.66 -22.62 1.04
C TRP A 32 -14.67 -23.59 2.23
N GLN A 33 -15.83 -23.91 2.76
CA GLN A 33 -15.95 -24.90 3.84
C GLN A 33 -15.44 -26.27 3.41
N LYS A 34 -15.75 -26.69 2.17
CA LYS A 34 -15.29 -27.96 1.62
C LYS A 34 -13.77 -28.02 1.42
N LEU A 35 -13.17 -26.94 0.89
CA LEU A 35 -11.71 -26.83 0.74
C LEU A 35 -10.98 -26.79 2.08
N SER A 36 -11.55 -26.12 3.09
CA SER A 36 -11.04 -26.12 4.47
C SER A 36 -11.10 -27.52 5.11
N GLN A 37 -12.13 -28.27 4.82
CA GLN A 37 -12.31 -29.65 5.30
C GLN A 37 -11.36 -30.62 4.60
N GLU A 38 -11.19 -30.49 3.27
CA GLU A 38 -10.27 -31.29 2.48
C GLU A 38 -8.80 -31.04 2.87
N SER A 39 -8.42 -29.80 3.26
CA SER A 39 -7.08 -29.51 3.75
C SER A 39 -6.81 -30.14 5.13
N LYS A 40 -7.82 -30.22 6.01
CA LYS A 40 -7.70 -30.93 7.31
C LYS A 40 -7.51 -32.43 7.13
N ASN A 41 -8.30 -33.05 6.23
CA ASN A 41 -8.20 -34.48 5.95
C ASN A 41 -6.89 -34.87 5.24
N THR A 42 -6.26 -33.89 4.51
CA THR A 42 -4.97 -34.13 3.82
C THR A 42 -3.78 -34.09 4.79
N ALA A 43 -3.91 -33.36 5.90
CA ALA A 43 -2.88 -33.32 6.95
C ALA A 43 -2.85 -34.61 7.79
N GLU A 44 -4.01 -35.23 8.03
CA GLU A 44 -4.10 -36.48 8.82
C GLU A 44 -3.68 -37.72 8.01
N ASN A 45 -3.81 -37.75 6.68
CA ASN A 45 -3.46 -38.89 5.83
C ASN A 45 -2.03 -38.89 5.28
N ARG A 46 -1.18 -37.96 5.65
CA ARG A 46 0.23 -37.89 5.17
C ARG A 46 1.22 -38.82 5.88
N SER A 47 0.79 -39.55 6.88
CA SER A 47 1.69 -40.47 7.60
C SER A 47 1.70 -41.92 7.08
N GLU A 48 0.84 -42.35 6.16
CA GLU A 48 0.73 -43.77 5.80
C GLU A 48 0.80 -44.20 4.33
N THR A 49 0.92 -43.27 3.35
CA THR A 49 0.92 -43.77 1.93
C THR A 49 1.82 -42.95 1.02
N SER A 50 3.15 -43.10 1.13
CA SER A 50 4.11 -42.34 0.33
C SER A 50 4.71 -43.02 -0.89
N GLU A 51 4.20 -44.10 -1.46
CA GLU A 51 4.91 -44.70 -2.61
C GLU A 51 4.09 -45.29 -3.78
N LYS A 52 2.78 -45.37 -3.73
CA LYS A 52 2.00 -46.04 -4.83
C LYS A 52 1.09 -45.15 -5.66
N THR A 53 1.02 -43.83 -5.41
CA THR A 53 0.03 -42.95 -6.09
C THR A 53 0.62 -41.92 -7.07
N ALA A 54 1.92 -41.90 -7.28
CA ALA A 54 2.56 -40.89 -8.14
C ALA A 54 2.33 -41.09 -9.66
N LYS A 55 1.95 -42.25 -10.14
CA LYS A 55 1.83 -42.53 -11.59
C LYS A 55 0.43 -42.39 -12.18
N ASN A 56 -0.63 -42.26 -11.37
CA ASN A 56 -2.01 -42.21 -11.89
C ASN A 56 -2.71 -40.87 -11.74
N ARG A 57 -2.05 -39.82 -11.18
CA ARG A 57 -2.63 -38.48 -10.98
C ARG A 57 -2.48 -37.54 -12.18
N ASP A 58 -1.70 -37.91 -13.18
CA ASP A 58 -1.33 -36.96 -14.27
C ASP A 58 -2.33 -36.87 -15.42
N LYS A 59 -3.35 -37.70 -15.47
CA LYS A 59 -4.34 -37.73 -16.59
C LYS A 59 -5.74 -37.23 -16.27
N THR A 60 -6.10 -37.00 -15.01
CA THR A 60 -7.47 -36.64 -14.62
C THR A 60 -7.63 -35.19 -14.07
N SER A 61 -6.55 -34.44 -13.86
CA SER A 61 -6.62 -33.08 -13.32
C SER A 61 -6.79 -31.97 -14.36
N LYS A 62 -6.86 -32.28 -15.65
CA LYS A 62 -7.07 -31.28 -16.74
C LYS A 62 -8.52 -30.83 -16.95
N LYS A 63 -9.49 -31.29 -16.18
CA LYS A 63 -10.86 -30.77 -16.24
C LYS A 63 -10.93 -29.44 -15.48
N SER A 64 -10.77 -28.34 -16.22
CA SER A 64 -11.32 -26.99 -15.96
C SER A 64 -11.54 -26.63 -14.48
N GLN A 65 -10.49 -26.47 -13.70
CA GLN A 65 -10.59 -25.63 -12.49
C GLN A 65 -10.91 -24.20 -12.93
N LYS A 66 -12.15 -23.78 -12.70
CA LYS A 66 -12.59 -22.41 -12.89
C LYS A 66 -11.69 -21.55 -12.02
N LYS A 67 -10.68 -20.88 -12.62
CA LYS A 67 -9.67 -20.11 -11.89
C LYS A 67 -10.38 -19.14 -10.95
N LEU A 68 -10.10 -19.22 -9.65
CA LEU A 68 -10.71 -18.34 -8.65
C LEU A 68 -10.37 -16.89 -9.00
N ARG A 69 -11.41 -16.06 -9.18
CA ARG A 69 -11.30 -14.64 -9.48
C ARG A 69 -11.69 -13.82 -8.26
N PHE A 70 -10.92 -12.78 -8.01
CA PHE A 70 -11.17 -11.82 -6.94
C PHE A 70 -11.28 -10.42 -7.55
N GLU A 71 -12.22 -9.62 -7.08
CA GLU A 71 -12.25 -8.21 -7.45
C GLU A 71 -11.15 -7.45 -6.70
N LEU A 72 -10.61 -6.42 -7.35
CA LEU A 72 -9.77 -5.44 -6.66
C LEU A 72 -10.64 -4.65 -5.68
N ASP A 73 -10.06 -4.26 -4.52
CA ASP A 73 -10.72 -3.32 -3.64
C ASP A 73 -10.96 -1.96 -4.33
N HIS A 74 -11.80 -1.13 -3.75
CA HIS A 74 -12.20 0.14 -4.37
C HIS A 74 -11.03 1.08 -4.64
N SER A 75 -10.00 1.10 -3.79
CA SER A 75 -8.79 1.88 -4.01
C SER A 75 -7.89 1.25 -5.07
N ALA A 76 -7.73 -0.07 -5.04
CA ALA A 76 -6.87 -0.83 -5.92
C ALA A 76 -7.23 -0.71 -7.41
N LYS A 77 -8.52 -0.55 -7.74
CA LYS A 77 -9.00 -0.44 -9.13
C LYS A 77 -8.33 0.68 -9.93
N PHE A 78 -7.86 1.73 -9.27
CA PHE A 78 -7.20 2.87 -9.94
C PHE A 78 -5.74 2.62 -10.27
N TYR A 79 -5.00 1.86 -9.48
CA TYR A 79 -3.56 1.68 -9.68
C TYR A 79 -3.18 1.05 -11.02
N PRO A 80 -3.83 -0.04 -11.51
CA PRO A 80 -3.50 -0.61 -12.82
C PRO A 80 -3.80 0.34 -13.98
N ILE A 81 -4.90 1.12 -13.86
CA ILE A 81 -5.31 2.10 -14.89
C ILE A 81 -4.30 3.24 -14.97
N MET A 82 -3.80 3.68 -13.80
CA MET A 82 -2.84 4.78 -13.70
C MET A 82 -1.40 4.37 -14.01
N SER A 83 -1.09 3.09 -14.04
CA SER A 83 0.24 2.56 -14.29
C SER A 83 0.55 2.45 -15.78
N THR A 84 1.83 2.53 -16.11
CA THR A 84 2.39 2.24 -17.44
C THR A 84 3.54 1.24 -17.28
N LYS A 85 4.03 0.65 -18.39
CA LYS A 85 5.19 -0.26 -18.35
C LYS A 85 6.44 0.38 -17.70
N LYS A 86 6.60 1.71 -17.82
CA LYS A 86 7.76 2.46 -17.30
C LYS A 86 7.50 3.14 -15.95
N ALA A 87 6.24 3.24 -15.49
CA ALA A 87 5.87 3.95 -14.28
C ALA A 87 4.70 3.23 -13.62
N GLN A 88 5.01 2.42 -12.64
CA GLN A 88 4.06 1.68 -11.80
C GLN A 88 4.00 2.33 -10.42
N SER A 89 2.86 2.21 -9.76
CA SER A 89 2.71 2.67 -8.36
C SER A 89 3.29 1.59 -7.43
N LEU A 90 4.62 1.54 -7.36
CA LEU A 90 5.37 0.64 -6.48
C LEU A 90 5.75 1.38 -5.19
N PHE A 91 5.96 0.65 -4.13
CA PHE A 91 6.70 1.11 -2.97
C PHE A 91 7.57 -0.03 -2.45
N ARG A 92 8.62 0.33 -1.71
CA ARG A 92 9.57 -0.61 -1.12
C ARG A 92 9.54 -0.47 0.39
N ILE A 93 9.42 -1.59 1.10
CA ILE A 93 9.74 -1.67 2.51
C ILE A 93 10.96 -2.58 2.64
N SER A 94 11.97 -2.13 3.36
CA SER A 94 13.18 -2.90 3.61
C SER A 94 13.29 -3.17 5.12
N ALA A 95 13.53 -4.42 5.49
CA ALA A 95 14.02 -4.78 6.82
C ALA A 95 15.55 -4.79 6.74
N ILE A 96 16.19 -3.89 7.47
CA ILE A 96 17.64 -3.85 7.62
C ILE A 96 17.99 -4.76 8.78
N MET A 97 18.67 -5.86 8.48
CA MET A 97 19.03 -6.88 9.44
C MET A 97 20.37 -6.57 10.11
N THR A 98 20.60 -7.15 11.29
CA THR A 98 21.89 -7.06 11.99
C THR A 98 23.00 -7.85 11.31
N GLU A 99 22.63 -8.80 10.43
CA GLU A 99 23.53 -9.72 9.75
C GLU A 99 23.22 -9.76 8.24
N GLU A 100 24.15 -10.27 7.44
CA GLU A 100 23.92 -10.49 6.01
C GLU A 100 22.80 -11.52 5.78
N VAL A 101 22.03 -11.30 4.73
CA VAL A 101 20.86 -12.12 4.39
C VAL A 101 21.25 -13.26 3.46
N ASP A 102 21.09 -14.48 3.95
CA ASP A 102 21.21 -15.70 3.14
C ASP A 102 20.00 -15.82 2.20
N LYS A 103 20.27 -15.70 0.90
CA LYS A 103 19.23 -15.74 -0.13
C LYS A 103 18.49 -17.07 -0.19
N ASP A 104 19.17 -18.18 0.01
CA ASP A 104 18.57 -19.52 -0.11
C ASP A 104 17.65 -19.80 1.07
N LYS A 105 18.06 -19.40 2.27
CA LYS A 105 17.21 -19.47 3.47
C LYS A 105 16.02 -18.51 3.37
N LEU A 106 16.21 -17.32 2.79
CA LEU A 106 15.11 -16.41 2.51
C LEU A 106 14.13 -17.00 1.48
N GLN A 107 14.62 -17.75 0.49
CA GLN A 107 13.78 -18.47 -0.46
C GLN A 107 12.89 -19.52 0.23
N ILE A 108 13.44 -20.26 1.20
CA ILE A 108 12.67 -21.21 2.02
C ILE A 108 11.58 -20.47 2.79
N ALA A 109 11.95 -19.38 3.48
CA ALA A 109 11.00 -18.57 4.24
C ALA A 109 9.87 -18.01 3.38
N LEU A 110 10.18 -17.51 2.19
CA LEU A 110 9.17 -17.00 1.25
C LEU A 110 8.21 -18.11 0.78
N ASN A 111 8.73 -19.30 0.49
CA ASN A 111 7.91 -20.45 0.07
C ASN A 111 6.94 -20.88 1.17
N ASP A 112 7.37 -20.84 2.43
CA ASP A 112 6.56 -21.23 3.58
C ASP A 112 5.50 -20.17 3.92
N VAL A 113 5.84 -18.89 3.85
CA VAL A 113 4.97 -17.78 4.24
C VAL A 113 3.92 -17.46 3.17
N LEU A 114 4.28 -17.49 1.90
CA LEU A 114 3.39 -17.04 0.82
C LEU A 114 2.04 -17.79 0.78
N PRO A 115 1.94 -19.11 1.05
CA PRO A 115 0.67 -19.81 1.12
C PRO A 115 -0.32 -19.24 2.14
N ARG A 116 0.18 -18.69 3.24
CA ARG A 116 -0.63 -18.05 4.29
C ARG A 116 -1.25 -16.72 3.85
N PHE A 117 -0.63 -16.03 2.90
CA PHE A 117 -1.03 -14.70 2.43
C PHE A 117 -1.77 -14.75 1.09
N GLU A 118 -3.03 -15.18 1.11
CA GLU A 118 -3.85 -15.35 -0.10
C GLU A 118 -4.02 -14.05 -0.89
N ALA A 119 -4.05 -12.89 -0.22
CA ALA A 119 -4.13 -11.57 -0.86
C ALA A 119 -2.98 -11.34 -1.86
N TYR A 120 -1.84 -12.00 -1.68
CA TYR A 120 -0.65 -11.84 -2.52
C TYR A 120 -0.45 -12.98 -3.52
N ARG A 121 -1.14 -14.13 -3.35
CA ARG A 121 -1.10 -15.27 -4.29
C ARG A 121 -1.98 -15.05 -5.50
N VAL A 122 -1.78 -13.92 -6.17
CA VAL A 122 -2.64 -13.49 -7.27
C VAL A 122 -1.83 -12.94 -8.44
N ARG A 123 -2.40 -13.06 -9.64
CA ARG A 123 -1.96 -12.37 -10.85
C ARG A 123 -3.03 -11.38 -11.31
N LEU A 124 -2.60 -10.23 -11.78
CA LEU A 124 -3.50 -9.19 -12.27
C LEU A 124 -3.89 -9.47 -13.72
N LYS A 125 -5.17 -9.48 -14.00
CA LYS A 125 -5.75 -9.69 -15.33
C LYS A 125 -6.61 -8.52 -15.76
N LYS A 126 -6.69 -8.32 -17.07
CA LYS A 126 -7.61 -7.35 -17.66
C LYS A 126 -9.00 -7.97 -17.81
N GLY A 127 -10.01 -7.32 -17.28
CA GLY A 127 -11.42 -7.63 -17.55
C GLY A 127 -12.04 -6.61 -18.52
N TYR A 128 -13.33 -6.76 -18.78
CA TYR A 128 -14.06 -5.86 -19.66
C TYR A 128 -14.13 -4.43 -19.09
N ALA A 129 -14.59 -4.31 -17.86
CA ALA A 129 -14.80 -3.02 -17.22
C ALA A 129 -13.70 -2.63 -16.23
N TRP A 130 -13.09 -3.59 -15.56
CA TRP A 130 -12.04 -3.40 -14.58
C TRP A 130 -11.03 -4.53 -14.64
N HIS A 131 -9.82 -4.28 -14.11
CA HIS A 131 -8.90 -5.36 -13.80
C HIS A 131 -9.47 -6.21 -12.67
N PHE A 132 -9.01 -7.46 -12.59
CA PHE A 132 -9.35 -8.40 -11.53
C PHE A 132 -8.12 -9.22 -11.17
N PHE A 133 -8.13 -9.81 -9.99
CA PHE A 133 -7.14 -10.78 -9.58
C PHE A 133 -7.58 -12.21 -9.93
N GLU A 134 -6.64 -13.00 -10.36
CA GLU A 134 -6.77 -14.44 -10.57
C GLU A 134 -5.75 -15.12 -9.67
N TYR A 135 -6.14 -16.20 -9.01
CA TYR A 135 -5.24 -16.98 -8.16
C TYR A 135 -3.97 -17.39 -8.90
N ASN A 136 -2.84 -17.36 -8.21
CA ASN A 136 -1.53 -17.68 -8.75
C ASN A 136 -0.82 -18.68 -7.83
N ASP A 137 -0.55 -19.87 -8.36
CA ASP A 137 0.14 -20.97 -7.70
C ASP A 137 1.57 -21.20 -8.21
N ALA A 138 2.04 -20.32 -9.11
CA ALA A 138 3.38 -20.42 -9.65
C ALA A 138 4.45 -20.22 -8.56
N PRO A 139 5.64 -20.82 -8.69
CA PRO A 139 6.74 -20.60 -7.76
C PRO A 139 7.12 -19.11 -7.66
N CYS A 140 7.26 -18.60 -6.44
CA CYS A 140 7.75 -17.25 -6.19
C CYS A 140 9.25 -17.29 -5.91
N LYS A 141 10.00 -16.36 -6.52
CA LYS A 141 11.47 -16.33 -6.44
C LYS A 141 11.95 -15.17 -5.57
N VAL A 142 13.04 -15.39 -4.84
CA VAL A 142 13.83 -14.32 -4.23
C VAL A 142 14.82 -13.80 -5.25
N PHE A 143 14.90 -12.49 -5.38
CA PHE A 143 15.74 -11.77 -6.32
C PHE A 143 17.00 -11.21 -5.64
N ALA A 144 17.97 -10.77 -6.47
CA ALA A 144 19.08 -9.92 -6.08
C ALA A 144 18.99 -8.58 -6.83
N GLU A 145 17.78 -7.99 -6.92
CA GLU A 145 17.52 -6.76 -7.67
C GLU A 145 17.87 -5.54 -6.83
N GLU A 146 18.90 -4.84 -7.20
CA GLU A 146 19.43 -3.65 -6.52
C GLU A 146 18.71 -2.37 -6.95
N THR A 147 18.19 -2.33 -8.20
CA THR A 147 17.54 -1.14 -8.74
C THR A 147 16.30 -0.79 -7.95
N LEU A 148 16.29 0.40 -7.35
CA LEU A 148 15.20 0.88 -6.53
C LEU A 148 13.91 1.04 -7.36
N LEU A 149 12.84 0.38 -6.94
CA LEU A 149 11.50 0.49 -7.53
C LEU A 149 11.48 0.24 -9.06
N LYS A 150 12.34 -0.66 -9.54
CA LYS A 150 12.31 -1.11 -10.93
C LYS A 150 10.91 -1.65 -11.26
N PRO A 151 10.31 -1.24 -12.37
CA PRO A 151 8.99 -1.75 -12.75
C PRO A 151 8.94 -3.28 -12.75
N ILE A 152 7.90 -3.83 -12.13
CA ILE A 152 7.69 -5.28 -12.10
C ILE A 152 7.14 -5.71 -13.46
N ASN A 153 7.86 -6.61 -14.11
CA ASN A 153 7.37 -7.34 -15.27
C ASN A 153 6.84 -8.71 -14.79
N PRO A 154 5.54 -8.99 -14.92
CA PRO A 154 4.97 -10.26 -14.47
C PRO A 154 5.57 -11.52 -15.11
N ALA A 155 6.22 -11.40 -16.28
CA ALA A 155 6.92 -12.52 -16.88
C ALA A 155 8.14 -12.95 -16.03
N ASP A 156 8.84 -11.99 -15.44
CA ASP A 156 10.04 -12.25 -14.64
C ASP A 156 9.70 -12.77 -13.24
N THR A 157 8.52 -12.39 -12.71
CA THR A 157 8.03 -12.72 -11.37
C THR A 157 7.00 -13.87 -11.35
N ASN A 158 6.90 -14.67 -12.41
CA ASN A 158 5.90 -15.74 -12.53
C ASN A 158 4.45 -15.26 -12.31
N GLY A 159 4.16 -14.00 -12.69
CA GLY A 159 2.83 -13.40 -12.58
C GLY A 159 2.56 -12.65 -11.28
N TYR A 160 3.46 -12.68 -10.30
CA TYR A 160 3.34 -11.92 -9.07
C TYR A 160 3.57 -10.41 -9.29
N TRP A 161 2.88 -9.60 -8.51
CA TRP A 161 2.97 -8.14 -8.55
C TRP A 161 3.72 -7.58 -7.34
N PHE A 162 4.58 -8.39 -6.79
CA PHE A 162 5.57 -8.02 -5.79
C PHE A 162 6.90 -8.72 -6.10
N ARG A 163 7.96 -8.27 -5.44
CA ARG A 163 9.29 -8.86 -5.50
C ARG A 163 9.93 -8.83 -4.12
N VAL A 164 10.45 -9.97 -3.69
CA VAL A 164 11.28 -10.10 -2.49
C VAL A 164 12.72 -10.23 -2.94
N SER A 165 13.63 -9.45 -2.34
CA SER A 165 15.07 -9.47 -2.68
C SER A 165 15.92 -9.56 -1.43
N ALA A 166 17.06 -10.26 -1.53
CA ALA A 166 18.16 -10.26 -0.56
C ALA A 166 19.26 -9.30 -1.09
N LEU A 167 19.58 -8.24 -0.34
CA LEU A 167 20.56 -7.22 -0.73
C LEU A 167 21.49 -6.90 0.45
N GLY A 168 22.65 -7.58 0.53
CA GLY A 168 23.52 -7.49 1.69
C GLY A 168 22.77 -7.85 2.96
N ASN A 169 22.72 -6.95 3.92
CA ASN A 169 21.97 -7.14 5.16
C ASN A 169 20.48 -6.73 5.07
N LYS A 170 19.86 -6.66 3.88
CA LYS A 170 18.48 -6.20 3.71
C LYS A 170 17.57 -7.27 3.12
N ILE A 171 16.45 -7.51 3.79
CA ILE A 171 15.31 -8.20 3.19
C ILE A 171 14.36 -7.12 2.63
N VAL A 172 14.17 -7.12 1.33
CA VAL A 172 13.46 -6.06 0.61
C VAL A 172 12.17 -6.60 0.03
N LEU A 173 11.06 -5.91 0.28
CA LEU A 173 9.78 -6.14 -0.37
C LEU A 173 9.43 -4.94 -1.25
N GLU A 174 9.36 -5.13 -2.56
CA GLU A 174 8.75 -4.19 -3.49
C GLU A 174 7.39 -4.71 -3.92
N ILE A 175 6.37 -3.87 -3.84
CA ILE A 175 5.00 -4.29 -4.08
C ILE A 175 4.25 -3.26 -4.93
N PHE A 176 3.44 -3.77 -5.86
CA PHE A 176 2.51 -2.95 -6.62
C PHE A 176 1.31 -2.59 -5.76
N HIS A 177 1.05 -1.31 -5.62
CA HIS A 177 0.07 -0.75 -4.69
C HIS A 177 -1.38 -1.23 -4.91
N ALA A 178 -1.66 -1.89 -6.06
CA ALA A 178 -2.95 -2.55 -6.25
C ALA A 178 -3.15 -3.79 -5.36
N LEU A 179 -2.06 -4.39 -4.83
CA LEU A 179 -2.15 -5.55 -3.93
C LEU A 179 -2.47 -5.13 -2.50
N ALA A 180 -1.75 -4.14 -1.99
CA ALA A 180 -1.82 -3.75 -0.59
C ALA A 180 -1.38 -2.29 -0.36
N ASP A 181 -1.75 -1.77 0.80
CA ASP A 181 -1.14 -0.59 1.39
C ASP A 181 0.11 -0.94 2.23
N GLY A 182 0.72 0.10 2.82
CA GLY A 182 1.93 -0.07 3.62
C GLY A 182 1.75 -1.00 4.83
N ASN A 183 0.57 -1.02 5.46
CA ASN A 183 0.32 -1.88 6.62
C ASN A 183 0.21 -3.35 6.23
N GLY A 184 -0.53 -3.66 5.16
CA GLY A 184 -0.61 -5.03 4.64
C GLY A 184 0.75 -5.54 4.16
N ALA A 185 1.50 -4.71 3.42
CA ALA A 185 2.85 -5.06 2.96
C ALA A 185 3.83 -5.29 4.11
N LEU A 186 3.77 -4.46 5.16
CA LEU A 186 4.60 -4.61 6.35
C LEU A 186 4.28 -5.89 7.12
N ALA A 187 3.00 -6.25 7.27
CA ALA A 187 2.59 -7.51 7.90
C ALA A 187 3.17 -8.72 7.14
N PHE A 188 3.12 -8.71 5.80
CA PHE A 188 3.72 -9.76 4.99
C PHE A 188 5.25 -9.82 5.14
N LEU A 189 5.94 -8.68 5.10
CA LEU A 189 7.38 -8.61 5.28
C LEU A 189 7.80 -9.12 6.68
N LYS A 190 7.09 -8.73 7.74
CA LYS A 190 7.36 -9.20 9.11
C LYS A 190 7.25 -10.72 9.21
N SER A 191 6.24 -11.33 8.59
CA SER A 191 6.09 -12.79 8.57
C SER A 191 7.23 -13.48 7.81
N ILE A 192 7.69 -12.89 6.69
CA ILE A 192 8.86 -13.40 5.96
C ILE A 192 10.11 -13.32 6.84
N VAL A 193 10.35 -12.20 7.52
CA VAL A 193 11.50 -12.02 8.41
C VAL A 193 11.44 -12.99 9.58
N LYS A 194 10.28 -13.15 10.23
CA LYS A 194 10.09 -14.14 11.29
C LYS A 194 10.48 -15.54 10.81
N ARG A 195 9.89 -15.99 9.70
CA ARG A 195 10.19 -17.32 9.16
C ARG A 195 11.64 -17.48 8.72
N TYR A 196 12.25 -16.42 8.17
CA TYR A 196 13.68 -16.41 7.86
C TYR A 196 14.54 -16.65 9.08
N ARG A 197 14.25 -16.01 10.22
CA ARG A 197 14.96 -16.25 11.50
C ARG A 197 14.75 -17.67 12.02
N GLU A 198 13.54 -18.20 11.90
CA GLU A 198 13.25 -19.60 12.27
C GLU A 198 14.05 -20.59 11.40
N VAL A 199 14.19 -20.34 10.08
CA VAL A 199 15.02 -21.15 9.17
C VAL A 199 16.52 -21.08 9.54
N LEU A 200 16.95 -19.99 10.18
CA LEU A 200 18.29 -19.84 10.75
C LEU A 200 18.44 -20.56 12.11
N GLY A 201 17.38 -21.18 12.63
CA GLY A 201 17.40 -21.88 13.93
C GLY A 201 17.13 -20.97 15.13
N VAL A 202 16.69 -19.71 14.91
CA VAL A 202 16.34 -18.78 15.98
C VAL A 202 14.88 -19.00 16.37
N ASN A 203 14.61 -19.21 17.66
CA ASN A 203 13.23 -19.20 18.15
C ASN A 203 12.71 -17.75 18.20
N VAL A 204 11.62 -17.47 17.50
CA VAL A 204 11.04 -16.13 17.41
C VAL A 204 9.63 -16.13 17.97
N GLU A 205 9.50 -15.61 19.18
CA GLU A 205 8.21 -15.34 19.82
C GLU A 205 7.85 -13.87 19.57
N ASP A 206 6.90 -13.63 18.66
CA ASP A 206 6.35 -12.31 18.38
C ASP A 206 4.85 -12.44 18.10
N GLU A 207 4.03 -12.11 19.07
CA GLU A 207 2.57 -12.12 18.96
C GLU A 207 2.05 -11.09 17.95
N GLY A 208 2.84 -10.07 17.64
CA GLY A 208 2.48 -9.02 16.66
C GLY A 208 2.70 -9.42 15.20
N VAL A 209 3.19 -10.64 14.92
CA VAL A 209 3.49 -11.14 13.57
C VAL A 209 2.55 -12.29 13.22
N ILE A 210 1.99 -12.24 12.01
CA ILE A 210 1.16 -13.33 11.49
C ILE A 210 2.02 -14.57 11.32
N ASP A 211 1.67 -15.63 12.03
CA ASP A 211 2.35 -16.92 11.93
C ASP A 211 2.04 -17.59 10.59
N TRP A 212 3.06 -18.09 9.91
CA TRP A 212 2.92 -18.71 8.59
C TRP A 212 2.13 -20.03 8.65
N GLN A 213 2.05 -20.70 9.80
CA GLN A 213 1.26 -21.92 10.01
C GLN A 213 -0.20 -21.63 10.35
N SER A 214 -0.54 -20.36 10.70
CA SER A 214 -1.90 -19.99 11.03
C SER A 214 -2.83 -20.06 9.80
N GLN A 215 -4.12 -20.24 10.03
CA GLN A 215 -5.09 -20.27 8.93
C GLN A 215 -5.39 -18.86 8.42
N PRO A 216 -5.52 -18.65 7.09
CA PRO A 216 -5.98 -17.39 6.53
C PRO A 216 -7.40 -17.06 7.00
N HIS A 217 -7.66 -15.79 7.29
CA HIS A 217 -9.00 -15.31 7.62
C HIS A 217 -9.64 -14.60 6.44
N GLN A 218 -10.92 -14.83 6.20
CA GLN A 218 -11.64 -14.19 5.09
C GLN A 218 -11.62 -12.65 5.20
N GLU A 219 -11.55 -12.11 6.41
CA GLU A 219 -11.46 -10.67 6.65
C GLU A 219 -10.18 -10.04 6.10
N GLU A 220 -9.10 -10.83 5.90
CA GLU A 220 -7.82 -10.35 5.38
C GLU A 220 -7.87 -9.99 3.90
N ILE A 221 -8.82 -10.55 3.16
CA ILE A 221 -9.03 -10.29 1.73
C ILE A 221 -10.29 -9.49 1.43
N GLU A 222 -11.01 -9.01 2.47
CA GLU A 222 -12.23 -8.22 2.27
C GLU A 222 -11.93 -6.82 1.71
N ASP A 223 -12.91 -6.25 1.01
CA ASP A 223 -12.90 -4.83 0.65
C ASP A 223 -13.51 -4.02 1.79
N SER A 224 -12.66 -3.43 2.63
CA SER A 224 -13.08 -2.66 3.80
C SER A 224 -13.73 -1.32 3.43
N PHE A 225 -13.55 -0.79 2.22
CA PHE A 225 -14.35 0.34 1.72
C PHE A 225 -15.80 -0.07 1.54
N GLU A 226 -16.05 -1.23 0.92
CA GLU A 226 -17.41 -1.76 0.74
C GLU A 226 -18.09 -2.05 2.07
N LYS A 227 -17.35 -2.65 3.02
CA LYS A 227 -17.85 -2.98 4.37
C LYS A 227 -18.30 -1.74 5.15
N ASN A 228 -17.58 -0.62 5.00
CA ASN A 228 -17.83 0.62 5.73
C ASN A 228 -18.63 1.66 4.90
N TYR A 229 -19.17 1.25 3.77
CA TYR A 229 -19.97 2.12 2.91
C TYR A 229 -21.28 2.53 3.58
N LYS A 230 -21.55 3.84 3.59
CA LYS A 230 -22.84 4.41 3.97
C LYS A 230 -23.43 5.15 2.78
N PRO A 231 -24.72 4.98 2.43
CA PRO A 231 -25.34 5.74 1.36
C PRO A 231 -25.27 7.24 1.65
N ILE A 232 -24.84 8.02 0.64
CA ILE A 232 -24.81 9.49 0.69
C ILE A 232 -25.58 10.08 -0.47
N SER A 233 -26.15 11.28 -0.27
CA SER A 233 -26.78 12.05 -1.35
C SER A 233 -25.72 12.61 -2.33
N LEU A 234 -26.12 12.98 -3.54
CA LEU A 234 -25.20 13.58 -4.53
C LEU A 234 -24.65 14.94 -4.07
N GLY A 235 -25.43 15.71 -3.33
CA GLY A 235 -25.01 17.02 -2.79
C GLY A 235 -23.93 16.93 -1.69
N GLN A 236 -23.76 15.76 -1.08
CA GLN A 236 -22.73 15.53 -0.07
C GLN A 236 -21.36 15.13 -0.66
N MET A 237 -21.29 14.92 -2.00
CA MET A 237 -20.04 14.64 -2.68
C MET A 237 -19.17 15.90 -2.71
N ASN A 238 -18.03 15.87 -2.03
CA ASN A 238 -17.12 17.01 -1.95
C ASN A 238 -16.24 17.13 -3.22
N LEU A 239 -16.82 17.61 -4.32
CA LEU A 239 -16.11 17.90 -5.57
C LEU A 239 -15.20 19.14 -5.45
N LYS A 240 -15.45 20.04 -4.48
CA LYS A 240 -14.64 21.24 -4.24
C LYS A 240 -13.21 20.89 -3.79
N ALA A 241 -12.99 19.70 -3.24
CA ALA A 241 -11.63 19.20 -2.91
C ALA A 241 -10.71 19.10 -4.14
N LEU A 242 -11.28 19.03 -5.34
CA LEU A 242 -10.56 19.05 -6.62
C LEU A 242 -10.24 20.46 -7.10
N ALA A 243 -10.86 21.50 -6.54
CA ALA A 243 -10.56 22.90 -6.85
C ALA A 243 -9.40 23.42 -6.00
N GLY A 244 -8.74 24.47 -6.43
CA GLY A 244 -7.66 25.14 -5.69
C GLY A 244 -6.46 25.49 -6.56
N LYS A 245 -5.57 26.35 -6.04
CA LYS A 245 -4.35 26.79 -6.73
C LYS A 245 -3.42 25.60 -7.00
N VAL A 246 -2.69 25.66 -8.11
CA VAL A 246 -1.61 24.69 -8.42
C VAL A 246 -0.50 24.92 -7.41
N PRO A 247 -0.07 23.87 -6.67
CA PRO A 247 0.97 24.02 -5.67
C PRO A 247 2.36 24.09 -6.32
N HIS A 248 3.34 24.48 -5.49
CA HIS A 248 4.74 24.39 -5.86
C HIS A 248 5.11 22.97 -6.33
N ARG A 249 6.01 22.90 -7.30
CA ARG A 249 6.58 21.63 -7.77
C ARG A 249 8.09 21.66 -7.55
N ILE A 250 8.58 20.64 -6.88
CA ILE A 250 10.02 20.42 -6.74
C ILE A 250 10.55 20.02 -8.12
N LYS A 251 11.38 20.89 -8.70
CA LYS A 251 12.01 20.67 -10.01
C LYS A 251 13.46 20.22 -9.80
N GLY A 252 14.02 19.57 -10.81
CA GLY A 252 15.41 19.16 -10.82
C GLY A 252 15.77 18.37 -12.07
N THR A 253 17.02 17.96 -12.16
CA THR A 253 17.58 17.17 -13.25
C THR A 253 17.26 15.70 -13.02
N LEU A 254 16.48 15.10 -13.89
CA LEU A 254 16.14 13.67 -13.77
C LEU A 254 17.39 12.80 -13.79
N SER A 255 17.49 11.89 -12.85
CA SER A 255 18.55 10.88 -12.84
C SER A 255 18.34 9.92 -14.01
N LYS A 256 19.42 9.58 -14.72
CA LYS A 256 19.42 8.55 -15.77
C LYS A 256 19.61 7.14 -15.19
N ASP A 257 20.18 7.06 -13.99
CA ASP A 257 20.58 5.81 -13.32
C ASP A 257 19.48 5.22 -12.41
N GLY A 258 18.24 5.71 -12.58
CA GLY A 258 17.10 5.30 -11.76
C GLY A 258 16.83 6.26 -10.61
N TYR A 259 16.19 5.75 -9.56
CA TYR A 259 15.86 6.52 -8.38
C TYR A 259 16.97 6.44 -7.33
N ALA A 260 17.16 7.52 -6.59
CA ALA A 260 18.12 7.61 -5.50
C ALA A 260 17.41 7.77 -4.13
N VAL A 261 18.12 7.44 -3.07
CA VAL A 261 17.66 7.60 -1.69
C VAL A 261 18.60 8.57 -0.95
N SER A 262 18.02 9.47 -0.16
CA SER A 262 18.70 10.18 0.91
C SER A 262 18.02 9.80 2.21
N GLU A 263 18.74 9.16 3.10
CA GLU A 263 18.20 8.59 4.33
C GLU A 263 18.84 9.21 5.56
N GLY A 264 18.03 9.44 6.59
CA GLY A 264 18.49 9.85 7.91
C GLY A 264 17.78 9.04 8.99
N VAL A 265 18.51 8.74 10.07
CA VAL A 265 17.99 8.04 11.24
C VAL A 265 18.10 8.96 12.45
N ALA A 266 16.98 9.18 13.12
CA ALA A 266 16.88 10.00 14.33
C ALA A 266 16.27 9.19 15.49
N GLU A 267 16.60 9.57 16.73
CA GLU A 267 15.90 9.02 17.89
C GLU A 267 14.45 9.52 17.91
N ALA A 268 13.50 8.58 17.98
CA ALA A 268 12.07 8.91 17.97
C ALA A 268 11.65 9.78 19.16
N GLN A 269 12.32 9.60 20.31
CA GLN A 269 12.04 10.35 21.52
C GLN A 269 12.36 11.85 21.35
N ASP A 270 13.44 12.19 20.64
CA ASP A 270 13.80 13.58 20.38
C ASP A 270 12.76 14.27 19.50
N VAL A 271 12.31 13.59 18.45
CA VAL A 271 11.23 14.07 17.57
C VAL A 271 9.92 14.24 18.35
N LEU A 272 9.55 13.24 19.16
CA LEU A 272 8.33 13.27 19.97
C LEU A 272 8.38 14.38 21.03
N LYS A 273 9.53 14.61 21.65
CA LYS A 273 9.74 15.69 22.61
C LYS A 273 9.46 17.05 21.95
N LYS A 274 10.07 17.29 20.77
CA LYS A 274 9.84 18.54 20.02
C LYS A 274 8.40 18.71 19.58
N ALA A 275 7.78 17.65 19.07
CA ALA A 275 6.37 17.67 18.69
C ALA A 275 5.47 18.02 19.90
N LYS A 276 5.75 17.44 21.08
CA LYS A 276 5.02 17.69 22.32
C LYS A 276 5.22 19.11 22.85
N GLU A 277 6.44 19.67 22.78
CA GLU A 277 6.77 21.04 23.18
C GLU A 277 5.86 22.06 22.46
N ILE A 278 5.53 21.83 21.18
CA ILE A 278 4.68 22.73 20.40
C ILE A 278 3.21 22.26 20.27
N GLY A 279 2.86 21.16 20.94
CA GLY A 279 1.47 20.65 21.02
C GLY A 279 0.94 20.01 19.73
N VAL A 280 1.81 19.33 18.95
CA VAL A 280 1.43 18.66 17.71
C VAL A 280 1.78 17.17 17.72
N SER A 281 1.20 16.41 16.80
CA SER A 281 1.55 14.99 16.59
C SER A 281 2.92 14.85 15.91
N PHE A 282 3.55 13.67 16.06
CA PHE A 282 4.77 13.31 15.35
C PHE A 282 4.66 13.58 13.84
N THR A 283 3.57 13.12 13.22
CA THR A 283 3.33 13.30 11.78
C THR A 283 3.23 14.78 11.40
N ALA A 284 2.54 15.58 12.20
CA ALA A 284 2.41 17.01 11.94
C ALA A 284 3.74 17.74 12.11
N TYR A 285 4.57 17.34 13.09
CA TYR A 285 5.88 17.91 13.29
C TYR A 285 6.80 17.65 12.09
N ILE A 286 6.98 16.39 11.69
CA ILE A 286 7.83 16.03 10.54
C ILE A 286 7.31 16.66 9.24
N ALA A 287 5.99 16.70 9.02
CA ALA A 287 5.41 17.38 7.87
C ALA A 287 5.62 18.90 7.92
N GLY A 288 5.63 19.49 9.12
CA GLY A 288 5.96 20.89 9.33
C GLY A 288 7.42 21.20 8.98
N VAL A 289 8.37 20.40 9.48
CA VAL A 289 9.80 20.52 9.10
C VAL A 289 9.97 20.37 7.59
N LEU A 290 9.30 19.38 6.97
CA LEU A 290 9.34 19.15 5.53
C LEU A 290 8.83 20.36 4.75
N ALA A 291 7.69 20.91 5.14
CA ALA A 291 7.10 22.08 4.49
C ALA A 291 7.98 23.32 4.64
N TYR A 292 8.53 23.55 5.82
CA TYR A 292 9.48 24.64 6.08
C TYR A 292 10.75 24.50 5.23
N SER A 293 11.30 23.29 5.11
CA SER A 293 12.45 23.01 4.26
C SER A 293 12.17 23.25 2.78
N ILE A 294 10.95 22.92 2.34
CA ILE A 294 10.51 23.22 0.98
C ILE A 294 10.42 24.73 0.77
N GLU A 295 9.83 25.48 1.69
CA GLU A 295 9.74 26.96 1.61
C GLU A 295 11.12 27.59 1.49
N LYS A 296 12.09 27.12 2.28
CA LYS A 296 13.49 27.60 2.21
C LYS A 296 14.19 27.32 0.89
N THR A 297 13.88 26.19 0.27
CA THR A 297 14.51 25.77 -1.00
C THR A 297 13.79 26.29 -2.23
N CYS A 298 12.57 26.83 -2.05
CA CYS A 298 11.75 27.38 -3.14
C CYS A 298 11.97 28.86 -3.34
N LYS A 299 12.14 29.27 -4.62
CA LYS A 299 12.23 30.67 -5.00
C LYS A 299 10.88 31.31 -5.39
N ASN A 300 9.78 30.57 -5.36
CA ASN A 300 8.49 31.05 -5.84
C ASN A 300 7.41 31.01 -4.73
N LYS A 301 6.44 31.92 -4.84
CA LYS A 301 5.35 32.11 -3.87
C LYS A 301 4.11 31.26 -4.22
N LEU A 302 4.30 29.97 -4.47
CA LEU A 302 3.19 29.03 -4.68
C LEU A 302 2.92 28.23 -3.40
N PRO A 303 1.66 27.85 -3.13
CA PRO A 303 1.34 27.05 -1.96
C PRO A 303 2.04 25.71 -1.98
N ILE A 304 2.44 25.21 -0.82
CA ILE A 304 3.01 23.86 -0.63
C ILE A 304 1.85 22.92 -0.34
N ALA A 305 1.76 21.80 -1.06
CA ALA A 305 0.76 20.77 -0.83
C ALA A 305 1.44 19.46 -0.44
N VAL A 306 1.36 19.10 0.84
CA VAL A 306 1.83 17.83 1.37
C VAL A 306 0.68 16.84 1.40
N MET A 307 0.83 15.72 0.69
CA MET A 307 -0.14 14.62 0.71
C MET A 307 0.26 13.63 1.81
N ILE A 308 -0.63 13.39 2.77
CA ILE A 308 -0.38 12.48 3.89
C ILE A 308 -1.39 11.33 3.84
N PRO A 309 -0.93 10.07 3.68
CA PRO A 309 -1.80 8.90 3.81
C PRO A 309 -2.32 8.76 5.24
N VAL A 310 -3.61 8.42 5.37
CA VAL A 310 -4.27 8.15 6.64
C VAL A 310 -4.74 6.70 6.65
N ASN A 311 -4.25 5.91 7.61
CA ASN A 311 -4.68 4.54 7.81
C ASN A 311 -6.10 4.53 8.41
N LEU A 312 -7.06 4.03 7.63
CA LEU A 312 -8.47 3.99 8.04
C LEU A 312 -8.74 2.94 9.13
N ARG A 313 -7.85 1.95 9.31
CA ARG A 313 -8.00 0.89 10.32
C ARG A 313 -8.01 1.44 11.75
N ALA A 314 -7.44 2.62 11.97
CA ALA A 314 -7.47 3.28 13.28
C ALA A 314 -8.89 3.72 13.70
N LEU A 315 -9.77 4.00 12.73
CA LEU A 315 -11.15 4.46 12.98
C LEU A 315 -12.22 3.44 12.56
N TYR A 316 -11.85 2.52 11.68
CA TYR A 316 -12.71 1.47 11.13
C TYR A 316 -12.01 0.13 11.30
N PRO A 317 -12.30 -0.63 12.38
CA PRO A 317 -11.66 -1.91 12.63
C PRO A 317 -11.72 -2.83 11.42
N SER A 318 -10.55 -3.27 10.93
CA SER A 318 -10.41 -4.11 9.76
C SER A 318 -9.12 -4.91 9.84
N LYS A 319 -9.18 -6.19 9.48
CA LYS A 319 -8.04 -7.10 9.36
C LYS A 319 -7.54 -7.21 7.92
N THR A 320 -8.09 -6.43 6.99
CA THR A 320 -7.71 -6.55 5.56
C THR A 320 -6.22 -6.31 5.36
N MET A 321 -5.58 -7.18 4.57
CA MET A 321 -4.20 -7.02 4.09
C MET A 321 -4.14 -6.20 2.80
N ARG A 322 -5.32 -5.81 2.28
CA ARG A 322 -5.47 -5.02 1.06
C ARG A 322 -5.43 -3.52 1.39
N ASN A 323 -5.76 -2.67 0.41
CA ASN A 323 -5.75 -1.23 0.63
C ASN A 323 -6.93 -0.77 1.49
N PHE A 324 -6.62 -0.09 2.58
CA PHE A 324 -7.62 0.61 3.38
C PHE A 324 -7.04 1.92 3.93
N VAL A 325 -6.62 2.79 3.01
CA VAL A 325 -6.03 4.10 3.28
C VAL A 325 -6.72 5.18 2.46
N THR A 326 -6.73 6.40 2.97
CA THR A 326 -7.08 7.60 2.23
C THR A 326 -5.92 8.58 2.24
N PHE A 327 -6.04 9.68 1.51
CA PHE A 327 -5.06 10.76 1.50
C PHE A 327 -5.71 12.05 1.96
N VAL A 328 -5.08 12.73 2.89
CA VAL A 328 -5.39 14.11 3.21
C VAL A 328 -4.36 15.03 2.55
N ARG A 329 -4.82 16.17 2.07
CA ARG A 329 -3.99 17.15 1.38
C ARG A 329 -3.86 18.37 2.24
N ILE A 330 -2.71 18.55 2.87
CA ILE A 330 -2.35 19.71 3.64
C ILE A 330 -1.86 20.79 2.68
N ILE A 331 -2.43 21.98 2.75
CA ILE A 331 -2.07 23.11 1.90
C ILE A 331 -1.58 24.24 2.80
N LEU A 332 -0.32 24.62 2.61
CA LEU A 332 0.30 25.74 3.30
C LEU A 332 0.46 26.88 2.28
N ALA A 333 -0.15 28.03 2.55
CA ALA A 333 -0.06 29.18 1.68
C ALA A 333 1.33 29.82 1.76
N PRO A 334 1.75 30.55 0.71
CA PRO A 334 3.00 31.32 0.78
C PRO A 334 2.98 32.26 1.98
N ASN A 335 4.10 32.37 2.67
CA ASN A 335 4.30 33.16 3.88
C ASN A 335 3.58 32.63 5.16
N GLU A 336 2.85 31.52 5.10
CA GLU A 336 2.29 30.84 6.28
C GLU A 336 3.30 29.89 6.95
N CYS A 337 4.43 29.64 6.31
CA CYS A 337 5.52 28.76 6.78
C CYS A 337 6.77 29.56 7.19
N LYS A 338 6.65 30.53 8.10
CA LYS A 338 7.76 31.33 8.55
C LYS A 338 8.65 30.61 9.57
N SER A 339 8.11 29.64 10.26
CA SER A 339 8.82 28.81 11.22
C SER A 339 8.35 27.36 11.15
N ILE A 340 9.15 26.42 11.65
CA ILE A 340 8.76 25.00 11.79
C ILE A 340 7.49 24.87 12.64
N GLU A 341 7.41 25.68 13.71
CA GLU A 341 6.27 25.66 14.64
C GLU A 341 4.96 26.05 13.92
N GLU A 342 4.96 27.15 13.15
CA GLU A 342 3.79 27.61 12.39
C GLU A 342 3.36 26.54 11.37
N CYS A 343 4.29 25.99 10.61
CA CYS A 343 4.01 24.93 9.63
C CYS A 343 3.44 23.67 10.29
N ALA A 344 4.00 23.27 11.44
CA ALA A 344 3.55 22.08 12.15
C ALA A 344 2.17 22.28 12.80
N LYS A 345 1.90 23.44 13.40
CA LYS A 345 0.58 23.79 13.97
C LYS A 345 -0.49 23.84 12.89
N GLU A 346 -0.22 24.48 11.75
CA GLU A 346 -1.18 24.53 10.65
C GLU A 346 -1.40 23.14 10.04
N THR A 347 -0.34 22.34 9.89
CA THR A 347 -0.46 20.94 9.47
C THR A 347 -1.34 20.16 10.45
N GLN A 348 -1.13 20.28 11.75
CA GLN A 348 -1.94 19.61 12.78
C GLN A 348 -3.40 20.03 12.70
N ARG A 349 -3.67 21.33 12.54
CA ARG A 349 -5.04 21.87 12.39
C ARG A 349 -5.75 21.26 11.19
N GLN A 350 -5.09 21.24 10.01
CA GLN A 350 -5.66 20.67 8.80
C GLN A 350 -5.82 19.15 8.91
N LEU A 351 -4.83 18.44 9.46
CA LEU A 351 -4.93 16.98 9.70
C LEU A 351 -6.16 16.68 10.55
N LYS A 352 -6.38 17.36 11.66
CA LYS A 352 -7.54 17.15 12.54
C LYS A 352 -8.86 17.35 11.81
N ILE A 353 -8.98 18.38 10.99
CA ILE A 353 -10.19 18.70 10.22
C ILE A 353 -10.42 17.67 9.11
N LEU A 354 -9.38 17.34 8.34
CA LEU A 354 -9.51 16.49 7.15
C LEU A 354 -9.59 15.00 7.47
N SER A 355 -9.07 14.57 8.62
CA SER A 355 -9.20 13.19 9.12
C SER A 355 -10.36 13.01 10.11
N ALA A 356 -11.22 14.02 10.27
CA ALA A 356 -12.44 13.88 11.07
C ALA A 356 -13.35 12.79 10.47
N LYS A 357 -14.05 12.05 11.35
CA LYS A 357 -14.82 10.86 10.98
C LYS A 357 -15.86 11.12 9.88
N ASP A 358 -16.55 12.27 9.94
CA ASP A 358 -17.53 12.68 8.93
C ASP A 358 -16.90 12.85 7.53
N LYS A 359 -15.67 13.39 7.46
CA LYS A 359 -14.92 13.56 6.20
C LYS A 359 -14.47 12.21 5.64
N LEU A 360 -14.03 11.31 6.53
CA LEU A 360 -13.61 9.96 6.14
C LEU A 360 -14.81 9.10 5.72
N ASP A 361 -15.94 9.16 6.44
CA ASP A 361 -17.21 8.52 6.04
C ASP A 361 -17.65 9.01 4.64
N ALA A 362 -17.59 10.32 4.40
CA ALA A 362 -17.92 10.90 3.09
C ALA A 362 -16.95 10.44 1.98
N PHE A 363 -15.65 10.33 2.27
CA PHE A 363 -14.65 9.83 1.32
C PHE A 363 -14.91 8.37 0.95
N ILE A 364 -15.09 7.48 1.95
CA ILE A 364 -15.41 6.07 1.74
C ILE A 364 -16.67 5.94 0.88
N SER A 365 -17.73 6.66 1.28
CA SER A 365 -19.03 6.60 0.63
C SER A 365 -18.99 7.14 -0.80
N THR A 366 -18.27 8.24 -1.06
CA THR A 366 -18.07 8.79 -2.40
C THR A 366 -17.32 7.81 -3.30
N THR A 367 -16.24 7.20 -2.77
CA THR A 367 -15.40 6.26 -3.52
C THR A 367 -16.19 5.02 -3.94
N VAL A 368 -16.96 4.44 -3.01
CA VAL A 368 -17.78 3.25 -3.29
C VAL A 368 -18.95 3.60 -4.22
N LYS A 369 -19.68 4.70 -3.93
CA LYS A 369 -20.81 5.14 -4.75
C LYS A 369 -20.42 5.42 -6.20
N ALA A 370 -19.28 6.08 -6.41
CA ALA A 370 -18.78 6.35 -7.74
C ALA A 370 -18.58 5.04 -8.54
N GLN A 371 -18.03 4.01 -7.92
CA GLN A 371 -17.76 2.71 -8.59
C GLN A 371 -19.01 1.82 -8.73
N LYS A 372 -20.03 2.01 -7.86
CA LYS A 372 -21.33 1.35 -7.98
C LYS A 372 -22.17 1.90 -9.12
N ASN A 373 -21.82 3.06 -9.69
CA ASN A 373 -22.53 3.64 -10.83
C ASN A 373 -22.54 2.65 -12.00
N TRP A 374 -23.74 2.35 -12.52
CA TRP A 374 -23.96 1.36 -13.58
C TRP A 374 -23.20 1.74 -14.86
N ILE A 375 -23.08 3.04 -15.19
CA ILE A 375 -22.31 3.51 -16.35
C ILE A 375 -20.87 3.03 -16.26
N LEU A 376 -20.24 3.14 -15.08
CA LEU A 376 -18.87 2.67 -14.88
C LEU A 376 -18.73 1.14 -14.94
N LYS A 377 -19.83 0.39 -14.87
CA LYS A 377 -19.80 -1.07 -15.02
C LYS A 377 -19.88 -1.50 -16.49
N VAL A 378 -20.50 -0.70 -17.35
CA VAL A 378 -20.68 -1.03 -18.77
C VAL A 378 -19.66 -0.35 -19.70
N VAL A 379 -19.03 0.75 -19.27
CA VAL A 379 -17.96 1.40 -20.05
C VAL A 379 -16.74 0.49 -20.15
N PRO A 380 -16.23 0.19 -21.35
CA PRO A 380 -15.04 -0.65 -21.54
C PRO A 380 -13.80 -0.06 -20.85
N LEU A 381 -12.92 -0.95 -20.38
CA LEU A 381 -11.72 -0.58 -19.62
C LEU A 381 -10.80 0.38 -20.39
N PHE A 382 -10.67 0.24 -21.71
CA PHE A 382 -9.80 1.11 -22.51
C PHE A 382 -10.30 2.56 -22.53
N LEU A 383 -11.62 2.81 -22.62
CA LEU A 383 -12.20 4.16 -22.54
C LEU A 383 -12.02 4.77 -21.16
N LYS A 384 -12.29 3.98 -20.09
CA LYS A 384 -11.99 4.43 -18.72
C LYS A 384 -10.53 4.79 -18.55
N THR A 385 -9.63 3.97 -19.10
CA THR A 385 -8.20 4.20 -19.02
C THR A 385 -7.82 5.52 -19.68
N ALA A 386 -8.38 5.84 -20.84
CA ALA A 386 -8.13 7.12 -21.51
C ALA A 386 -8.62 8.31 -20.67
N ILE A 387 -9.86 8.28 -20.19
CA ILE A 387 -10.47 9.36 -19.39
C ILE A 387 -9.71 9.56 -18.07
N LEU A 388 -9.43 8.47 -17.34
CA LEU A 388 -8.77 8.55 -16.04
C LEU A 388 -7.29 8.96 -16.18
N ARG A 389 -6.62 8.60 -17.27
CA ARG A 389 -5.25 9.07 -17.55
C ARG A 389 -5.19 10.55 -17.87
N MET A 390 -6.17 11.12 -18.53
CA MET A 390 -6.29 12.58 -18.67
C MET A 390 -6.50 13.24 -17.30
N GLY A 391 -7.41 12.73 -16.50
CA GLY A 391 -7.62 13.19 -15.12
C GLY A 391 -6.38 13.06 -14.22
N ARG A 392 -5.52 12.05 -14.46
CA ARG A 392 -4.25 11.88 -13.74
C ARG A 392 -3.29 13.05 -13.89
N VAL A 393 -3.19 13.62 -15.09
CA VAL A 393 -2.33 14.80 -15.33
C VAL A 393 -2.78 15.94 -14.45
N PHE A 394 -4.09 16.15 -14.35
CA PHE A 394 -4.70 17.16 -13.52
C PHE A 394 -4.48 16.88 -12.00
N MET A 395 -4.67 15.63 -11.55
CA MET A 395 -4.48 15.26 -10.14
C MET A 395 -3.01 15.32 -9.69
N ARG A 396 -2.08 14.88 -10.52
CA ARG A 396 -0.62 14.92 -10.22
C ARG A 396 -0.07 16.34 -10.13
N SER A 397 -0.74 17.30 -10.74
CA SER A 397 -0.37 18.71 -10.63
C SER A 397 -0.78 19.35 -9.31
N ARG A 398 -1.43 18.61 -8.40
CA ARG A 398 -2.04 19.15 -7.19
C ARG A 398 -1.32 18.80 -5.91
N GLN A 399 -0.12 18.24 -6.00
CA GLN A 399 0.73 17.95 -4.84
C GLN A 399 2.16 18.42 -5.07
N THR A 400 2.82 18.87 -4.01
CA THR A 400 4.24 19.15 -4.00
C THR A 400 5.03 17.89 -3.69
N ILE A 401 4.65 17.19 -2.62
CA ILE A 401 5.33 16.00 -2.11
C ILE A 401 4.33 15.08 -1.39
N ILE A 402 4.63 13.79 -1.32
CA ILE A 402 3.94 12.84 -0.45
C ILE A 402 4.82 12.57 0.77
N PHE A 403 4.24 12.65 1.94
CA PHE A 403 4.86 12.20 3.18
C PHE A 403 4.05 11.05 3.76
N SER A 404 4.64 9.84 3.81
CA SER A 404 4.01 8.64 4.37
C SER A 404 4.72 8.22 5.65
N ASN A 405 3.96 8.12 6.74
CA ASN A 405 4.44 7.62 8.01
C ASN A 405 3.71 6.30 8.35
N LEU A 406 4.44 5.19 8.41
CA LEU A 406 3.90 3.89 8.81
C LEU A 406 3.81 3.72 10.34
N GLY A 407 4.25 4.74 11.10
CA GLY A 407 4.18 4.73 12.56
C GLY A 407 5.29 3.93 13.25
N ASN A 408 5.00 3.53 14.49
CA ASN A 408 5.92 2.73 15.29
C ASN A 408 5.70 1.24 15.01
N VAL A 409 6.76 0.58 14.57
CA VAL A 409 6.82 -0.83 14.23
C VAL A 409 7.73 -1.53 15.22
N THR A 410 7.14 -2.16 16.22
CA THR A 410 7.90 -2.95 17.17
C THR A 410 8.52 -4.16 16.46
N SER A 411 9.80 -4.41 16.73
CA SER A 411 10.53 -5.57 16.26
C SER A 411 11.39 -6.10 17.40
N PRO A 412 11.01 -7.23 18.03
CA PRO A 412 11.81 -7.85 19.07
C PRO A 412 13.23 -8.17 18.60
N GLN A 413 14.18 -8.21 19.53
CA GLN A 413 15.58 -8.46 19.20
C GLN A 413 15.80 -9.81 18.50
N CYS A 414 15.00 -10.82 18.82
CA CYS A 414 15.05 -12.14 18.17
C CYS A 414 14.75 -12.08 16.66
N MET A 415 14.03 -11.06 16.21
CA MET A 415 13.80 -10.82 14.78
C MET A 415 15.07 -10.40 14.03
N GLY A 416 16.13 -9.96 14.73
CA GLY A 416 17.38 -9.53 14.10
C GLY A 416 17.21 -8.32 13.17
N VAL A 417 16.15 -7.53 13.33
CA VAL A 417 15.91 -6.32 12.56
C VAL A 417 16.44 -5.11 13.32
N GLU A 418 17.40 -4.43 12.74
CA GLU A 418 17.89 -3.15 13.26
C GLU A 418 16.83 -2.06 13.08
N ARG A 419 16.29 -1.94 11.87
CA ARG A 419 15.27 -0.94 11.49
C ARG A 419 14.54 -1.32 10.20
N TYR A 420 13.39 -0.69 9.98
CA TYR A 420 12.71 -0.70 8.69
C TYR A 420 12.88 0.63 7.96
N ALA A 421 12.82 0.59 6.63
CA ALA A 421 12.84 1.79 5.78
C ALA A 421 11.71 1.72 4.74
N LEU A 422 11.11 2.89 4.42
CA LEU A 422 10.04 3.03 3.43
C LEU A 422 10.49 3.92 2.29
N ASN A 423 10.51 3.37 1.07
CA ASN A 423 10.75 4.14 -0.15
C ASN A 423 9.50 4.15 -1.03
N MET A 424 9.07 5.34 -1.40
CA MET A 424 7.86 5.55 -2.18
C MET A 424 8.15 5.86 -3.63
N ASN A 425 7.22 5.50 -4.52
CA ASN A 425 7.33 5.82 -5.93
C ASN A 425 7.47 7.32 -6.19
N VAL A 426 8.37 7.64 -7.09
CA VAL A 426 8.60 8.99 -7.62
C VAL A 426 8.51 9.00 -9.14
N SER A 427 8.45 10.17 -9.75
CA SER A 427 8.36 10.33 -11.19
C SER A 427 8.77 11.75 -11.60
N LYS A 428 8.90 12.02 -12.91
CA LYS A 428 9.17 13.37 -13.42
C LYS A 428 8.19 14.47 -12.96
N ASN A 429 6.97 14.11 -12.51
CA ASN A 429 5.96 15.06 -12.06
C ASN A 429 5.81 15.08 -10.52
N ASN A 430 6.42 14.14 -9.83
CA ASN A 430 6.50 14.03 -8.39
C ASN A 430 7.90 13.50 -8.08
N THR A 431 8.85 14.41 -8.01
CA THR A 431 10.28 14.10 -8.09
C THR A 431 10.88 13.59 -6.81
N GLN A 432 10.23 13.87 -5.68
CA GLN A 432 10.67 13.44 -4.36
C GLN A 432 9.49 13.08 -3.48
N ASN A 433 9.66 12.06 -2.63
CA ASN A 433 8.70 11.69 -1.58
C ASN A 433 9.46 11.28 -0.32
N LEU A 434 8.85 11.50 0.85
CA LEU A 434 9.41 11.17 2.16
C LEU A 434 8.64 10.02 2.79
N GLY A 435 9.33 8.92 3.11
CA GLY A 435 8.85 7.82 3.92
C GLY A 435 9.39 7.89 5.33
N ALA A 436 8.58 7.56 6.35
CA ALA A 436 9.00 7.44 7.73
C ALA A 436 8.51 6.12 8.33
N ILE A 437 9.39 5.45 9.07
CA ILE A 437 9.06 4.31 9.92
C ILE A 437 9.89 4.43 11.20
N THR A 438 9.25 4.28 12.34
CA THR A 438 9.93 4.16 13.63
C THR A 438 10.07 2.67 13.98
N THR A 439 11.27 2.26 14.38
CA THR A 439 11.56 0.88 14.79
C THR A 439 12.43 0.93 16.05
N ASN A 440 11.97 0.30 17.13
CA ASN A 440 12.75 0.17 18.38
C ASN A 440 13.35 1.51 18.86
N GLY A 441 12.53 2.59 18.84
CA GLY A 441 12.94 3.92 19.27
C GLY A 441 13.66 4.76 18.21
N LYS A 442 14.04 4.20 17.07
CA LYS A 442 14.72 4.92 15.97
C LYS A 442 13.77 5.18 14.81
N THR A 443 13.71 6.42 14.33
CA THR A 443 12.93 6.80 13.15
C THR A 443 13.83 6.86 11.93
N THR A 444 13.53 6.05 10.93
CA THR A 444 14.12 6.14 9.59
C THR A 444 13.30 7.10 8.74
N LEU A 445 13.94 8.14 8.22
CA LEU A 445 13.37 9.15 7.32
C LEU A 445 14.06 9.00 5.97
N ALA A 446 13.34 8.53 4.96
CA ALA A 446 13.91 8.19 3.66
C ALA A 446 13.26 9.00 2.54
N PHE A 447 14.00 9.91 1.94
CA PHE A 447 13.63 10.55 0.69
C PHE A 447 13.94 9.62 -0.47
N THR A 448 12.92 9.33 -1.27
CA THR A 448 13.11 8.72 -2.59
C THR A 448 13.10 9.83 -3.62
N ARG A 449 14.12 9.87 -4.51
CA ARG A 449 14.32 10.93 -5.48
C ARG A 449 14.41 10.40 -6.91
N ALA A 450 13.72 11.07 -7.84
CA ALA A 450 13.89 10.88 -9.29
C ALA A 450 14.85 11.90 -9.90
N ILE A 451 15.35 12.85 -9.11
CA ILE A 451 16.25 13.93 -9.50
C ILE A 451 17.60 13.80 -8.79
N LYS A 452 18.63 14.40 -9.39
CA LYS A 452 20.00 14.36 -8.85
C LYS A 452 20.18 15.24 -7.62
N GLU A 453 19.43 16.35 -7.57
CA GLU A 453 19.55 17.37 -6.53
C GLU A 453 19.18 16.80 -5.15
N THR A 454 20.02 17.12 -4.17
CA THR A 454 19.94 16.70 -2.77
C THR A 454 19.54 17.83 -1.82
N LEU A 455 19.41 19.06 -2.33
CA LEU A 455 19.20 20.27 -1.54
C LEU A 455 18.03 20.15 -0.56
N LEU A 456 16.87 19.57 -0.97
CA LEU A 456 15.73 19.43 -0.07
C LEU A 456 15.99 18.42 1.04
N PRO A 457 16.45 17.18 0.81
CA PRO A 457 16.83 16.26 1.88
C PRO A 457 17.87 16.83 2.82
N GLU A 458 18.93 17.46 2.30
CA GLU A 458 19.98 18.09 3.10
C GLU A 458 19.40 19.19 4.00
N THR A 459 18.67 20.16 3.42
CA THR A 459 18.01 21.20 4.20
C THR A 459 17.07 20.63 5.27
N PHE A 460 16.31 19.58 4.94
CA PHE A 460 15.42 18.93 5.89
C PHE A 460 16.16 18.31 7.08
N PHE A 461 17.25 17.61 6.85
CA PHE A 461 18.05 17.03 7.93
C PHE A 461 18.79 18.10 8.75
N GLU A 462 19.30 19.14 8.10
CA GLU A 462 19.88 20.30 8.81
C GLU A 462 18.87 21.00 9.72
N GLU A 463 17.62 21.19 9.26
CA GLU A 463 16.58 21.81 10.08
C GLU A 463 16.21 20.95 11.29
N LEU A 464 16.22 19.62 11.16
CA LEU A 464 16.07 18.73 12.33
C LEU A 464 17.23 18.90 13.32
N GLN A 465 18.47 18.95 12.82
CA GLN A 465 19.67 19.14 13.66
C GLN A 465 19.64 20.51 14.39
N LYS A 466 19.19 21.58 13.73
CA LYS A 466 18.99 22.90 14.36
C LYS A 466 17.94 22.87 15.47
N GLN A 467 17.04 21.90 15.46
CA GLN A 467 16.07 21.65 16.55
C GLN A 467 16.64 20.73 17.64
N ASN A 468 17.95 20.47 17.66
CA ASN A 468 18.64 19.53 18.56
C ASN A 468 18.16 18.08 18.41
N ILE A 469 17.73 17.70 17.23
CA ILE A 469 17.42 16.29 16.86
C ILE A 469 18.62 15.77 16.08
N ALA A 470 19.41 14.90 16.71
CA ALA A 470 20.55 14.26 16.04
C ALA A 470 20.05 13.35 14.92
N VAL A 471 20.56 13.54 13.70
CA VAL A 471 20.24 12.71 12.54
C VAL A 471 21.53 12.13 11.98
N LYS A 472 21.61 10.79 11.92
CA LYS A 472 22.66 10.06 11.22
C LYS A 472 22.23 9.90 9.77
N THR A 473 22.86 10.62 8.86
CA THR A 473 22.57 10.54 7.41
C THR A 473 23.48 9.51 6.73
N ASN A 474 22.91 8.68 5.89
CA ASN A 474 23.64 7.90 4.90
C ASN A 474 23.52 8.68 3.58
N GLY A 475 24.64 9.24 3.13
CA GLY A 475 24.81 10.21 2.07
C GLY A 475 24.29 9.87 0.71
#